data_fe981773ae3ce14c36740e24fd194cd3
#
_entry.id   fe981773ae3ce14c36740e24fd194cd3
#
_cell.length_a   1.000
_cell.length_b   1.000
_cell.length_c   1.000
_cell.angle_alpha   90.00
_cell.angle_beta   90.00
_cell.angle_gamma   90.00
#
_symmetry.space_group_name_H-M   'P 1'
#
loop_
_entity.id
_entity.type
_entity.pdbx_description
1 polymer ?
#
loop_
_entity_poly.entity_id
_entity_poly.type
_entity_poly.pdbx_seq_one_letter_code
_entity_poly.pdbx_strand_id
1 'polypeptide(L)'
;FEADLNRHQYRLGWSQIMSKSLVLSLDYESIAESGFLNNPYRAARILGASVPERYPGARTSNAVALRAIKGFAAGDKLESSLRLDYRYFWDTWDVRAHTISAAFQSYFNTHWLAEVHYRFYAQDRASFYSDNFTVEFNYMARDKELSTFTSHTVGAKATYRLSSDPLATNKSTLNVAYDLIKFNYDDFTDVRT
;
A
#
# COMPACT_ATOMS: atom_id res chain seq x y z
N PHE A 1 13.95 -24.13 -15.09
CA PHE A 1 13.87 -22.76 -15.62
C PHE A 1 14.67 -21.85 -14.69
N GLU A 2 15.75 -21.26 -15.18
CA GLU A 2 16.60 -20.33 -14.45
C GLU A 2 16.43 -18.97 -15.09
N ALA A 3 16.13 -17.95 -14.32
CA ALA A 3 15.90 -16.60 -14.82
C ALA A 3 16.49 -15.58 -13.86
N ASP A 4 17.24 -14.64 -14.40
CA ASP A 4 17.90 -13.58 -13.64
C ASP A 4 17.02 -12.33 -13.53
N LEU A 5 17.04 -11.72 -12.35
CA LEU A 5 16.44 -10.43 -12.07
C LEU A 5 17.47 -9.55 -11.35
N ASN A 6 17.77 -8.40 -11.95
CA ASN A 6 18.55 -7.35 -11.29
C ASN A 6 17.60 -6.28 -10.75
N ARG A 7 17.79 -5.89 -9.47
CA ARG A 7 17.00 -4.87 -8.81
C ARG A 7 17.89 -3.88 -8.07
N HIS A 8 17.68 -2.60 -8.35
CA HIS A 8 18.30 -1.49 -7.64
C HIS A 8 17.21 -0.65 -6.98
N GLN A 9 17.39 -0.35 -5.69
CA GLN A 9 16.42 0.44 -4.93
C GLN A 9 17.12 1.61 -4.26
N TYR A 10 16.57 2.80 -4.45
CA TYR A 10 17.02 4.05 -3.85
C TYR A 10 15.89 4.61 -2.99
N ARG A 11 16.23 5.08 -1.80
CA ARG A 11 15.25 5.70 -0.90
C ARG A 11 15.86 6.93 -0.25
N LEU A 12 15.09 8.03 -0.25
CA LEU A 12 15.42 9.28 0.41
C LEU A 12 14.24 9.69 1.28
N GLY A 13 14.52 9.97 2.56
CA GLY A 13 13.49 10.41 3.51
C GLY A 13 13.93 11.65 4.26
N TRP A 14 12.97 12.53 4.51
CA TRP A 14 13.11 13.68 5.36
C TRP A 14 11.98 13.72 6.37
N SER A 15 12.31 14.03 7.63
CA SER A 15 11.32 14.16 8.69
C SER A 15 11.63 15.35 9.57
N GLN A 16 10.62 16.15 9.88
CA GLN A 16 10.74 17.39 10.64
C GLN A 16 9.69 17.46 11.75
N ILE A 17 10.16 17.75 12.95
CA ILE A 17 9.29 18.13 14.07
C ILE A 17 8.92 19.60 13.89
N MET A 18 7.66 19.87 13.52
CA MET A 18 7.15 21.22 13.28
C MET A 18 6.72 21.92 14.58
N SER A 19 6.25 21.11 15.56
CA SER A 19 5.87 21.59 16.89
C SER A 19 5.91 20.44 17.89
N LYS A 20 5.64 20.71 19.17
CA LYS A 20 5.55 19.67 20.24
C LYS A 20 4.56 18.54 19.91
N SER A 21 3.62 18.78 18.99
CA SER A 21 2.54 17.84 18.67
C SER A 21 2.37 17.58 17.18
N LEU A 22 3.28 18.05 16.29
CA LEU A 22 3.19 17.86 14.85
C LEU A 22 4.52 17.43 14.27
N VAL A 23 4.51 16.28 13.59
CA VAL A 23 5.63 15.77 12.78
C VAL A 23 5.18 15.65 11.34
N LEU A 24 6.03 16.10 10.41
CA LEU A 24 5.85 15.92 8.97
C LEU A 24 7.00 15.08 8.44
N SER A 25 6.70 14.20 7.48
CA SER A 25 7.70 13.42 6.77
C SER A 25 7.41 13.42 5.27
N LEU A 26 8.48 13.42 4.47
CA LEU A 26 8.48 13.29 3.02
C LEU A 26 9.45 12.17 2.66
N ASP A 27 8.98 11.18 1.91
CA ASP A 27 9.79 10.07 1.43
C ASP A 27 9.71 9.98 -0.09
N TYR A 28 10.83 9.67 -0.73
CA TYR A 28 10.93 9.32 -2.13
C TYR A 28 11.58 7.95 -2.27
N GLU A 29 11.02 7.10 -3.11
CA GLU A 29 11.55 5.79 -3.43
C GLU A 29 11.59 5.62 -4.95
N SER A 30 12.70 5.06 -5.46
CA SER A 30 12.85 4.63 -6.85
C SER A 30 13.38 3.21 -6.90
N ILE A 31 12.74 2.35 -7.70
CA ILE A 31 13.12 0.95 -7.89
C ILE A 31 13.27 0.71 -9.39
N ALA A 32 14.48 0.31 -9.80
CA ALA A 32 14.77 -0.11 -11.17
C ALA A 32 14.98 -1.63 -11.19
N GLU A 33 14.21 -2.30 -12.04
CA GLU A 33 14.22 -3.75 -12.21
C GLU A 33 14.49 -4.08 -13.68
N SER A 34 15.34 -5.09 -13.93
CA SER A 34 15.63 -5.57 -15.27
C SER A 34 15.89 -7.08 -15.27
N GLY A 35 15.41 -7.78 -16.28
CA GLY A 35 15.48 -9.22 -16.41
C GLY A 35 14.13 -9.87 -16.63
N PHE A 36 13.90 -11.05 -16.05
CA PHE A 36 12.66 -11.78 -16.21
C PHE A 36 11.61 -11.30 -15.19
N LEU A 37 10.66 -10.49 -15.66
CA LEU A 37 9.56 -9.93 -14.86
C LEU A 37 8.24 -10.67 -15.08
N ASN A 38 8.18 -11.67 -15.94
CA ASN A 38 6.98 -12.44 -16.22
C ASN A 38 6.64 -13.40 -15.08
N ASN A 39 5.33 -13.70 -14.96
CA ASN A 39 4.89 -14.84 -14.19
C ASN A 39 4.55 -15.99 -15.14
N PRO A 40 5.33 -17.12 -15.15
CA PRO A 40 5.15 -18.20 -16.12
C PRO A 40 3.84 -18.99 -15.94
N TYR A 41 3.13 -18.79 -14.82
CA TYR A 41 1.88 -19.48 -14.50
C TYR A 41 0.64 -18.66 -14.85
N ARG A 42 0.81 -17.44 -15.39
CA ARG A 42 -0.30 -16.57 -15.80
C ARG A 42 -0.53 -16.59 -17.29
N ALA A 43 -1.77 -16.35 -17.68
CA ALA A 43 -2.19 -16.33 -19.08
C ALA A 43 -3.06 -15.10 -19.37
N ALA A 44 -2.75 -14.43 -20.48
CA ALA A 44 -3.61 -13.44 -21.12
C ALA A 44 -4.68 -14.14 -21.98
N ARG A 45 -5.69 -13.39 -22.43
CA ARG A 45 -6.74 -13.87 -23.34
C ARG A 45 -6.73 -13.08 -24.65
N ILE A 46 -6.82 -13.80 -25.77
CA ILE A 46 -7.06 -13.22 -27.09
C ILE A 46 -8.35 -13.84 -27.64
N LEU A 47 -9.41 -13.03 -27.78
CA LEU A 47 -10.75 -13.49 -28.20
C LEU A 47 -11.24 -14.72 -27.39
N GLY A 48 -10.92 -14.73 -26.08
CA GLY A 48 -11.26 -15.84 -25.16
C GLY A 48 -10.25 -16.99 -25.12
N ALA A 49 -9.31 -17.09 -26.07
CA ALA A 49 -8.26 -18.10 -26.06
C ALA A 49 -7.13 -17.73 -25.09
N SER A 50 -6.64 -18.70 -24.34
CA SER A 50 -5.57 -18.51 -23.36
C SER A 50 -4.20 -18.55 -24.04
N VAL A 51 -3.37 -17.53 -23.77
CA VAL A 51 -1.97 -17.42 -24.26
C VAL A 51 -1.07 -17.02 -23.09
N PRO A 52 0.24 -17.40 -23.09
CA PRO A 52 1.14 -16.94 -22.05
C PRO A 52 1.23 -15.42 -22.00
N GLU A 53 1.27 -14.85 -20.79
CA GLU A 53 1.54 -13.43 -20.59
C GLU A 53 2.96 -13.07 -21.01
N ARG A 54 3.15 -11.85 -21.49
CA ARG A 54 4.44 -11.29 -21.89
C ARG A 54 4.57 -9.88 -21.36
N TYR A 55 5.54 -9.68 -20.47
CA TYR A 55 5.83 -8.40 -19.84
C TYR A 55 7.08 -7.76 -20.44
N PRO A 56 7.21 -6.42 -20.40
CA PRO A 56 8.48 -5.78 -20.65
C PRO A 56 9.56 -6.28 -19.68
N GLY A 57 10.77 -6.52 -20.17
CA GLY A 57 11.90 -7.01 -19.35
C GLY A 57 12.55 -5.95 -18.46
N ALA A 58 12.00 -4.74 -18.38
CA ALA A 58 12.45 -3.67 -17.50
C ALA A 58 11.27 -2.92 -16.90
N ARG A 59 11.42 -2.47 -15.65
CA ARG A 59 10.48 -1.61 -14.95
C ARG A 59 11.22 -0.63 -14.05
N THR A 60 10.88 0.65 -14.13
CA THR A 60 11.31 1.65 -13.16
C THR A 60 10.09 2.21 -12.47
N SER A 61 10.01 2.01 -11.17
CA SER A 61 8.90 2.44 -10.31
C SER A 61 9.36 3.56 -9.39
N ASN A 62 8.53 4.56 -9.21
CA ASN A 62 8.79 5.70 -8.33
C ASN A 62 7.61 5.92 -7.39
N ALA A 63 7.90 6.41 -6.19
CA ALA A 63 6.86 6.81 -5.25
C ALA A 63 7.30 8.02 -4.44
N VAL A 64 6.36 8.94 -4.21
CA VAL A 64 6.48 10.02 -3.23
C VAL A 64 5.43 9.80 -2.16
N ALA A 65 5.82 9.89 -0.89
CA ALA A 65 4.92 9.77 0.25
C ALA A 65 5.06 10.95 1.19
N LEU A 66 3.91 11.47 1.63
CA LEU A 66 3.78 12.50 2.65
C LEU A 66 3.09 11.90 3.86
N ARG A 67 3.60 12.19 5.05
CA ARG A 67 2.99 11.82 6.31
C ARG A 67 2.92 12.99 7.26
N ALA A 68 1.76 13.17 7.89
CA ALA A 68 1.56 14.09 9.00
C ALA A 68 1.06 13.32 10.22
N ILE A 69 1.69 13.52 11.37
CA ILE A 69 1.24 12.97 12.65
C ILE A 69 0.99 14.14 13.59
N LYS A 70 -0.27 14.29 14.01
CA LYS A 70 -0.71 15.30 14.97
C LYS A 70 -1.13 14.63 16.25
N GLY A 71 -0.44 14.98 17.35
CA GLY A 71 -0.83 14.60 18.70
C GLY A 71 -1.79 15.61 19.30
N PHE A 72 -2.71 15.13 20.12
CA PHE A 72 -3.65 15.92 20.92
C PHE A 72 -3.42 15.62 22.39
N ALA A 73 -3.37 16.68 23.20
CA ALA A 73 -3.13 16.59 24.62
C ALA A 73 -4.43 16.90 25.41
N ALA A 74 -4.63 16.17 26.51
CA ALA A 74 -5.56 16.58 27.55
C ALA A 74 -4.71 16.92 28.79
N GLY A 75 -4.65 18.21 29.12
CA GLY A 75 -3.67 18.74 30.09
C GLY A 75 -2.24 18.60 29.56
N ASP A 76 -1.33 18.07 30.38
CA ASP A 76 0.09 17.88 30.03
C ASP A 76 0.41 16.55 29.35
N LYS A 77 -0.59 15.67 29.12
CA LYS A 77 -0.40 14.34 28.56
C LYS A 77 -0.94 14.28 27.12
N LEU A 78 -0.17 13.66 26.21
CA LEU A 78 -0.66 13.28 24.90
C LEU A 78 -1.54 12.04 25.05
N GLU A 79 -2.84 12.17 24.74
CA GLU A 79 -3.81 11.08 24.89
C GLU A 79 -4.28 10.50 23.57
N SER A 80 -4.17 11.26 22.48
CA SER A 80 -4.56 10.79 21.16
C SER A 80 -3.66 11.33 20.06
N SER A 81 -3.70 10.70 18.92
CA SER A 81 -3.01 11.14 17.71
C SER A 81 -3.81 10.85 16.44
N LEU A 82 -3.67 11.74 15.46
CA LEU A 82 -4.15 11.56 14.10
C LEU A 82 -2.95 11.44 13.18
N ARG A 83 -2.89 10.37 12.39
CA ARG A 83 -1.95 10.17 11.31
C ARG A 83 -2.69 10.29 9.99
N LEU A 84 -2.14 11.09 9.08
CA LEU A 84 -2.59 11.23 7.70
C LEU A 84 -1.42 10.88 6.79
N ASP A 85 -1.64 10.00 5.83
CA ASP A 85 -0.67 9.59 4.85
C ASP A 85 -1.24 9.80 3.44
N TYR A 86 -0.41 10.29 2.53
CA TYR A 86 -0.67 10.30 1.09
C TYR A 86 0.54 9.74 0.37
N ARG A 87 0.31 8.83 -0.61
CA ARG A 87 1.36 8.30 -1.47
C ARG A 87 0.90 8.35 -2.91
N TYR A 88 1.75 8.90 -3.77
CA TYR A 88 1.63 8.82 -5.21
C TYR A 88 2.70 7.89 -5.77
N PHE A 89 2.29 6.96 -6.62
CA PHE A 89 3.14 5.99 -7.29
C PHE A 89 2.98 6.13 -8.80
N TRP A 90 4.08 5.95 -9.56
CA TRP A 90 4.08 5.85 -11.02
C TRP A 90 5.24 4.98 -11.49
N ASP A 91 5.10 4.36 -12.67
CA ASP A 91 6.15 3.53 -13.25
C ASP A 91 6.19 3.62 -14.78
N THR A 92 7.17 2.92 -15.38
CA THR A 92 7.37 2.84 -16.83
C THR A 92 6.40 1.90 -17.53
N TRP A 93 5.52 1.23 -16.80
CA TRP A 93 4.41 0.43 -17.34
C TRP A 93 3.11 1.21 -17.42
N ASP A 94 3.18 2.53 -17.18
CA ASP A 94 2.06 3.50 -17.11
C ASP A 94 1.11 3.31 -15.91
N VAL A 95 1.45 2.42 -14.96
CA VAL A 95 0.69 2.32 -13.71
C VAL A 95 0.89 3.59 -12.90
N ARG A 96 -0.23 4.21 -12.52
CA ARG A 96 -0.28 5.36 -11.60
C ARG A 96 -1.22 5.02 -10.48
N ALA A 97 -0.82 5.32 -9.25
CA ALA A 97 -1.66 4.99 -8.12
C ALA A 97 -1.61 6.05 -7.02
N HIS A 98 -2.75 6.27 -6.40
CA HIS A 98 -2.94 7.14 -5.25
C HIS A 98 -3.32 6.30 -4.03
N THR A 99 -2.67 6.54 -2.91
CA THR A 99 -3.04 5.97 -1.62
C THR A 99 -3.27 7.10 -0.64
N ILE A 100 -4.42 7.12 0.01
CA ILE A 100 -4.75 8.04 1.10
C ILE A 100 -5.08 7.19 2.32
N SER A 101 -4.48 7.50 3.47
CA SER A 101 -4.79 6.81 4.72
C SER A 101 -4.97 7.81 5.85
N ALA A 102 -5.89 7.50 6.75
CA ALA A 102 -6.11 8.21 8.01
C ALA A 102 -6.18 7.19 9.15
N ALA A 103 -5.50 7.45 10.25
CA ALA A 103 -5.57 6.61 11.45
C ALA A 103 -5.67 7.51 12.68
N PHE A 104 -6.67 7.26 13.51
CA PHE A 104 -6.87 7.92 14.78
C PHE A 104 -6.63 6.93 15.91
N GLN A 105 -5.76 7.29 16.83
CA GLN A 105 -5.36 6.47 17.96
C GLN A 105 -5.58 7.24 19.25
N SER A 106 -6.15 6.59 20.26
CA SER A 106 -6.41 7.20 21.56
C SER A 106 -6.24 6.22 22.71
N TYR A 107 -5.71 6.71 23.84
CA TYR A 107 -5.72 6.01 25.10
C TYR A 107 -7.06 6.20 25.81
N PHE A 108 -7.74 5.11 26.15
CA PHE A 108 -8.93 5.14 27.01
C PHE A 108 -8.55 5.16 28.49
N ASN A 109 -7.44 4.51 28.83
CA ASN A 109 -6.86 4.52 30.17
C ASN A 109 -5.39 4.04 30.09
N THR A 110 -4.75 3.79 31.27
CA THR A 110 -3.33 3.38 31.32
C THR A 110 -3.03 2.03 30.66
N HIS A 111 -4.04 1.18 30.46
CA HIS A 111 -3.90 -0.16 29.90
C HIS A 111 -4.36 -0.26 28.45
N TRP A 112 -5.40 0.48 28.05
CA TRP A 112 -6.03 0.35 26.75
C TRP A 112 -5.68 1.49 25.79
N LEU A 113 -5.20 1.10 24.61
CA LEU A 113 -5.01 1.94 23.45
C LEU A 113 -5.85 1.39 22.32
N ALA A 114 -6.67 2.22 21.67
CA ALA A 114 -7.39 1.83 20.46
C ALA A 114 -7.00 2.71 19.28
N GLU A 115 -7.03 2.10 18.11
CA GLU A 115 -6.85 2.75 16.82
C GLU A 115 -8.01 2.38 15.91
N VAL A 116 -8.51 3.35 15.16
CA VAL A 116 -9.35 3.13 13.98
C VAL A 116 -8.65 3.73 12.78
N HIS A 117 -8.74 3.06 11.62
CA HIS A 117 -8.09 3.55 10.42
C HIS A 117 -8.91 3.27 9.16
N TYR A 118 -8.67 4.12 8.18
CA TYR A 118 -9.22 4.01 6.85
C TYR A 118 -8.12 4.20 5.83
N ARG A 119 -8.15 3.39 4.75
CA ARG A 119 -7.26 3.52 3.60
C ARG A 119 -8.07 3.43 2.31
N PHE A 120 -7.85 4.39 1.44
CA PHE A 120 -8.31 4.39 0.06
C PHE A 120 -7.12 4.20 -0.87
N TYR A 121 -7.30 3.37 -1.88
CA TYR A 121 -6.34 3.14 -2.95
C TYR A 121 -7.06 3.21 -4.29
N ALA A 122 -6.45 3.89 -5.28
CA ALA A 122 -6.91 3.94 -6.66
C ALA A 122 -5.71 3.78 -7.59
N GLN A 123 -5.86 2.99 -8.64
CA GLN A 123 -4.83 2.67 -9.60
C GLN A 123 -5.37 2.69 -11.01
N ASP A 124 -4.58 3.25 -11.95
CA ASP A 124 -4.76 3.07 -13.40
C ASP A 124 -4.03 1.80 -13.85
N ARG A 125 -4.54 1.18 -14.91
CA ARG A 125 -3.95 -0.05 -15.48
C ARG A 125 -2.61 0.18 -16.15
N ALA A 126 -1.82 -0.91 -16.27
CA ALA A 126 -0.64 -0.92 -17.11
C ALA A 126 -1.02 -0.79 -18.60
N SER A 127 -0.14 -0.16 -19.41
CA SER A 127 -0.37 0.08 -20.85
C SER A 127 -0.57 -1.20 -21.67
N PHE A 128 -0.02 -2.31 -21.22
CA PHE A 128 -0.13 -3.63 -21.86
C PHE A 128 -1.13 -4.57 -21.16
N TYR A 129 -2.00 -4.04 -20.29
CA TYR A 129 -3.07 -4.79 -19.64
C TYR A 129 -4.36 -4.80 -20.49
N SER A 130 -5.00 -5.95 -20.59
CA SER A 130 -6.39 -6.10 -21.02
C SER A 130 -7.01 -7.37 -20.47
N ASP A 131 -8.29 -7.33 -20.09
CA ASP A 131 -9.03 -8.54 -19.67
C ASP A 131 -9.23 -9.51 -20.85
N ASN A 132 -9.38 -9.00 -22.09
CA ASN A 132 -9.49 -9.80 -23.30
C ASN A 132 -8.99 -8.99 -24.51
N PHE A 133 -7.89 -9.42 -25.11
CA PHE A 133 -7.31 -8.78 -26.28
C PHE A 133 -8.07 -9.16 -27.56
N THR A 134 -8.17 -8.25 -28.50
CA THR A 134 -8.77 -8.52 -29.83
C THR A 134 -7.73 -9.01 -30.83
N VAL A 135 -6.47 -8.68 -30.63
CA VAL A 135 -5.31 -9.07 -31.44
C VAL A 135 -4.12 -9.37 -30.54
N GLU A 136 -3.12 -10.04 -31.11
CA GLU A 136 -1.87 -10.31 -30.42
C GLU A 136 -0.96 -9.09 -30.40
N PHE A 137 -0.40 -8.75 -29.23
CA PHE A 137 0.60 -7.69 -29.04
C PHE A 137 1.92 -8.26 -28.52
N ASN A 138 2.99 -7.48 -28.65
CA ASN A 138 4.32 -7.86 -28.12
C ASN A 138 4.31 -8.07 -26.60
N TYR A 139 3.60 -7.22 -25.86
CA TYR A 139 3.38 -7.32 -24.43
C TYR A 139 1.90 -7.42 -24.15
N MET A 140 1.53 -8.36 -23.30
CA MET A 140 0.14 -8.64 -22.93
C MET A 140 0.09 -9.18 -21.51
N ALA A 141 -0.74 -8.59 -20.67
CA ALA A 141 -1.01 -9.07 -19.34
C ALA A 141 -2.51 -9.05 -19.04
N ARG A 142 -2.98 -10.02 -18.28
CA ARG A 142 -4.32 -10.10 -17.72
C ARG A 142 -4.28 -10.18 -16.17
N ASP A 143 -3.14 -9.83 -15.60
CA ASP A 143 -2.99 -9.78 -14.16
C ASP A 143 -3.89 -8.70 -13.57
N LYS A 144 -4.84 -9.09 -12.69
CA LYS A 144 -5.73 -8.17 -12.00
C LYS A 144 -4.99 -7.07 -11.23
N GLU A 145 -3.76 -7.34 -10.79
CA GLU A 145 -2.91 -6.37 -10.10
C GLU A 145 -2.36 -5.27 -11.02
N LEU A 146 -2.43 -5.49 -12.34
CA LEU A 146 -2.11 -4.50 -13.37
C LEU A 146 -3.34 -3.82 -13.97
N SER A 147 -4.55 -4.15 -13.51
CA SER A 147 -5.82 -3.57 -13.97
C SER A 147 -6.12 -2.22 -13.30
N THR A 148 -7.14 -1.54 -13.79
CA THR A 148 -7.73 -0.40 -13.11
C THR A 148 -8.62 -0.88 -11.97
N PHE A 149 -8.34 -0.44 -10.75
CA PHE A 149 -9.16 -0.77 -9.59
C PHE A 149 -9.03 0.25 -8.47
N THR A 150 -10.03 0.24 -7.60
CA THR A 150 -10.00 0.93 -6.32
C THR A 150 -10.11 -0.07 -5.17
N SER A 151 -9.59 0.29 -4.01
CA SER A 151 -9.82 -0.48 -2.78
C SER A 151 -10.06 0.42 -1.58
N HIS A 152 -10.90 -0.08 -0.68
CA HIS A 152 -11.24 0.55 0.60
C HIS A 152 -10.87 -0.42 1.71
N THR A 153 -10.14 0.05 2.71
CA THR A 153 -9.86 -0.69 3.93
C THR A 153 -10.38 0.12 5.11
N VAL A 154 -11.19 -0.50 5.94
CA VAL A 154 -11.61 0.04 7.24
C VAL A 154 -11.14 -0.94 8.29
N GLY A 155 -10.42 -0.46 9.30
CA GLY A 155 -9.90 -1.33 10.34
C GLY A 155 -9.90 -0.71 11.71
N ALA A 156 -9.77 -1.59 12.71
CA ALA A 156 -9.62 -1.22 14.10
C ALA A 156 -8.58 -2.11 14.78
N LYS A 157 -7.84 -1.54 15.72
CA LYS A 157 -6.86 -2.24 16.55
C LYS A 157 -7.04 -1.85 18.00
N ALA A 158 -7.04 -2.84 18.87
CA ALA A 158 -6.99 -2.66 20.32
C ALA A 158 -5.68 -3.22 20.87
N THR A 159 -5.02 -2.46 21.72
CA THR A 159 -3.79 -2.85 22.41
C THR A 159 -4.05 -2.80 23.91
N TYR A 160 -3.84 -3.93 24.58
CA TYR A 160 -3.89 -4.02 26.04
C TYR A 160 -2.48 -4.16 26.60
N ARG A 161 -2.11 -3.29 27.55
CA ARG A 161 -0.86 -3.36 28.29
C ARG A 161 -1.07 -4.16 29.57
N LEU A 162 -0.31 -5.25 29.72
CA LEU A 162 -0.40 -6.12 30.90
C LEU A 162 0.17 -5.46 32.17
N SER A 163 1.07 -4.48 32.03
CA SER A 163 1.59 -3.69 33.16
C SER A 163 1.49 -2.20 32.84
N SER A 164 0.94 -1.44 33.79
CA SER A 164 0.91 0.03 33.80
C SER A 164 2.12 0.66 34.50
N ASP A 165 2.95 -0.15 35.20
CA ASP A 165 4.11 0.34 35.90
C ASP A 165 5.23 0.76 34.93
N PRO A 166 5.65 2.05 34.91
CA PRO A 166 6.73 2.53 34.08
C PRO A 166 8.08 1.85 34.37
N LEU A 167 8.27 1.32 35.58
CA LEU A 167 9.48 0.66 36.07
C LEU A 167 9.44 -0.87 35.89
N ALA A 168 8.32 -1.43 35.41
CA ALA A 168 8.20 -2.87 35.21
C ALA A 168 9.26 -3.37 34.21
N THR A 169 9.98 -4.42 34.60
CA THR A 169 11.00 -5.06 33.80
C THR A 169 10.41 -5.75 32.57
N ASN A 170 9.13 -6.18 32.61
CA ASN A 170 8.40 -6.84 31.55
C ASN A 170 7.23 -5.97 31.05
N LYS A 171 7.41 -5.38 29.87
CA LYS A 171 6.36 -4.59 29.18
C LYS A 171 5.66 -5.42 28.12
N SER A 172 4.82 -6.36 28.55
CA SER A 172 4.04 -7.19 27.62
C SER A 172 2.77 -6.49 27.17
N THR A 173 2.44 -6.63 25.87
CA THR A 173 1.20 -6.11 25.28
C THR A 173 0.49 -7.21 24.52
N LEU A 174 -0.84 -7.19 24.57
CA LEU A 174 -1.71 -8.00 23.70
C LEU A 174 -2.32 -7.08 22.64
N ASN A 175 -2.23 -7.47 21.38
CA ASN A 175 -2.79 -6.71 20.27
C ASN A 175 -3.83 -7.57 19.55
N VAL A 176 -4.99 -6.97 19.25
CA VAL A 176 -6.03 -7.53 18.37
C VAL A 176 -6.32 -6.50 17.30
N ALA A 177 -6.29 -6.90 16.04
CA ALA A 177 -6.61 -6.05 14.90
C ALA A 177 -7.57 -6.77 13.96
N TYR A 178 -8.46 -6.01 13.32
CA TYR A 178 -9.39 -6.49 12.32
C TYR A 178 -9.55 -5.47 11.20
N ASP A 179 -9.43 -5.94 9.95
CA ASP A 179 -9.54 -5.14 8.74
C ASP A 179 -10.57 -5.74 7.79
N LEU A 180 -11.46 -4.87 7.30
CA LEU A 180 -12.37 -5.15 6.19
C LEU A 180 -11.81 -4.48 4.94
N ILE A 181 -11.55 -5.27 3.89
CA ILE A 181 -11.00 -4.80 2.63
C ILE A 181 -11.99 -5.10 1.52
N LYS A 182 -12.36 -4.07 0.76
CA LYS A 182 -13.19 -4.19 -0.43
C LYS A 182 -12.38 -3.73 -1.65
N PHE A 183 -12.33 -4.56 -2.70
CA PHE A 183 -11.78 -4.22 -4.02
C PHE A 183 -12.92 -4.02 -5.01
N ASN A 184 -12.79 -3.00 -5.87
CA ASN A 184 -13.68 -2.75 -7.00
C ASN A 184 -12.80 -2.69 -8.26
N TYR A 185 -12.95 -3.68 -9.14
CA TYR A 185 -12.23 -3.77 -10.40
C TYR A 185 -13.12 -3.22 -11.52
N ASP A 186 -12.59 -2.32 -12.35
CA ASP A 186 -13.35 -1.68 -13.43
C ASP A 186 -13.36 -2.54 -14.70
N ASP A 187 -12.26 -3.21 -14.99
CA ASP A 187 -12.01 -3.89 -16.25
C ASP A 187 -11.48 -5.33 -16.10
N PHE A 188 -11.70 -5.97 -14.94
CA PHE A 188 -11.41 -7.38 -14.71
C PHE A 188 -12.70 -8.16 -14.39
N THR A 189 -13.14 -9.00 -15.35
CA THR A 189 -14.50 -9.59 -15.32
C THR A 189 -14.62 -10.88 -14.53
N ASP A 190 -13.51 -11.54 -14.16
CA ASP A 190 -13.55 -12.82 -13.43
C ASP A 190 -13.74 -12.67 -11.91
N VAL A 191 -13.70 -11.46 -11.38
CA VAL A 191 -14.00 -11.20 -9.96
C VAL A 191 -15.51 -11.06 -9.80
N ARG A 192 -16.14 -12.08 -9.24
CA ARG A 192 -17.53 -11.95 -8.78
C ARG A 192 -17.52 -11.10 -7.51
N THR A 193 -18.13 -9.92 -7.59
CA THR A 193 -18.40 -9.05 -6.45
C THR A 193 -19.53 -9.59 -5.60
#